data_b2264f381df65240dcaec6d69bbcf64a
#
_entry.id   b2264f381df65240dcaec6d69bbcf64a
#
_cell.length_a   1.000
_cell.length_b   1.000
_cell.length_c   1.000
_cell.angle_alpha   90.00
_cell.angle_beta   90.00
_cell.angle_gamma   90.00
#
_symmetry.space_group_name_H-M   'P 1'
#
loop_
_entity.id
_entity.type
_entity.pdbx_description
1 polymer ?
#
loop_
_entity_poly.entity_id
_entity_poly.type
_entity_poly.pdbx_seq_one_letter_code
_entity_poly.pdbx_strand_id
1 'polypeptide(L)'
;MLSEEGVEFIKQYYPIPDVTWDDIIQKLDEDVLDGDWGYSNEKWPDKILPVIVGTGQYVPPTIMPIYEAVIEDVGMNCMHTYISFSKLSDTFGRHNDDMDVFIVQAIGETSYKFDTGVCHRLRPGDAIFIPAYVYHHPFNHGPRVSLSFSTDGRY
;
A
#
# COMPACT_ATOMS: atom_id res chain seq x y z
N MET A 1 -9.80 -0.58 24.82
CA MET A 1 -10.11 0.78 24.32
C MET A 1 -9.95 0.76 22.81
N LEU A 2 -10.96 1.21 22.07
CA LEU A 2 -10.85 1.40 20.64
C LEU A 2 -9.98 2.64 20.40
N SER A 3 -8.94 2.52 19.57
CA SER A 3 -8.01 3.63 19.38
C SER A 3 -7.62 3.77 17.90
N GLU A 4 -7.67 5.00 17.44
CA GLU A 4 -7.01 5.49 16.24
C GLU A 4 -6.01 6.59 16.58
N GLU A 5 -5.62 6.66 17.85
CA GLU A 5 -4.69 7.69 18.32
C GLU A 5 -3.38 7.61 17.55
N GLY A 6 -2.92 8.76 17.06
CA GLY A 6 -1.71 8.86 16.25
C GLY A 6 -1.90 8.60 14.76
N VAL A 7 -3.10 8.20 14.31
CA VAL A 7 -3.39 8.10 12.88
C VAL A 7 -3.45 9.50 12.28
N GLU A 8 -2.77 9.69 11.16
CA GLU A 8 -2.77 10.96 10.42
C GLU A 8 -3.16 10.71 8.96
N PHE A 9 -4.26 11.33 8.54
CA PHE A 9 -4.63 11.40 7.13
C PHE A 9 -4.07 12.69 6.53
N ILE A 10 -3.32 12.56 5.44
CA ILE A 10 -2.66 13.68 4.77
C ILE A 10 -3.19 13.77 3.35
N LYS A 11 -4.12 14.71 3.15
CA LYS A 11 -4.69 14.97 1.83
C LYS A 11 -3.64 15.59 0.93
N GLN A 12 -3.47 15.03 -0.27
CA GLN A 12 -2.51 15.53 -1.27
C GLN A 12 -1.08 15.66 -0.73
N TYR A 13 -0.63 14.63 -0.03
CA TYR A 13 0.75 14.50 0.41
C TYR A 13 1.72 14.59 -0.76
N TYR A 14 1.36 13.97 -1.87
CA TYR A 14 2.12 14.01 -3.10
C TYR A 14 1.22 14.55 -4.21
N PRO A 15 1.75 15.36 -5.17
CA PRO A 15 0.99 15.73 -6.37
C PRO A 15 0.46 14.49 -7.07
N ILE A 16 -0.57 14.65 -7.93
CA ILE A 16 -1.16 13.50 -8.63
C ILE A 16 -0.04 12.64 -9.21
N PRO A 17 0.12 11.39 -8.75
CA PRO A 17 1.22 10.54 -9.20
C PRO A 17 1.12 10.25 -10.70
N ASP A 18 2.25 10.35 -11.38
CA ASP A 18 2.36 10.00 -12.80
C ASP A 18 2.65 8.50 -12.94
N VAL A 19 1.83 7.69 -12.31
CA VAL A 19 1.91 6.22 -12.33
C VAL A 19 0.71 5.70 -13.09
N THR A 20 0.96 4.89 -14.11
CA THR A 20 -0.09 4.31 -14.94
C THR A 20 -0.17 2.80 -14.76
N TRP A 21 -1.31 2.21 -15.15
CA TRP A 21 -1.45 0.76 -15.17
C TRP A 21 -0.47 0.11 -16.14
N ASP A 22 -0.11 0.77 -17.24
CA ASP A 22 0.89 0.27 -18.19
C ASP A 22 2.26 0.12 -17.53
N ASP A 23 2.67 1.10 -16.70
CA ASP A 23 3.92 1.02 -15.94
C ASP A 23 3.93 -0.18 -15.00
N ILE A 24 2.83 -0.40 -14.29
CA ILE A 24 2.67 -1.51 -13.35
C ILE A 24 2.71 -2.86 -14.08
N ILE A 25 1.96 -2.99 -15.15
CA ILE A 25 1.87 -4.24 -15.92
C ILE A 25 3.21 -4.56 -16.57
N GLN A 26 3.89 -3.56 -17.14
CA GLN A 26 5.21 -3.75 -17.74
C GLN A 26 6.21 -4.22 -16.68
N LYS A 27 6.19 -3.63 -15.49
CA LYS A 27 7.12 -4.00 -14.43
C LYS A 27 6.84 -5.40 -13.90
N LEU A 28 5.58 -5.79 -13.75
CA LEU A 28 5.20 -7.15 -13.38
C LEU A 28 5.66 -8.18 -14.41
N ASP A 29 5.51 -7.85 -15.69
CA ASP A 29 5.95 -8.71 -16.77
C ASP A 29 7.47 -8.92 -16.77
N GLU A 30 8.23 -7.87 -16.50
CA GLU A 30 9.70 -7.94 -16.39
C GLU A 30 10.13 -8.79 -15.17
N ASP A 31 9.48 -8.58 -14.04
CA ASP A 31 9.90 -9.17 -12.76
C ASP A 31 9.39 -10.60 -12.56
N VAL A 32 8.41 -11.04 -13.34
CA VAL A 32 7.84 -12.39 -13.21
C VAL A 32 8.89 -13.50 -13.38
N LEU A 33 9.90 -13.23 -14.17
CA LEU A 33 10.98 -14.19 -14.42
C LEU A 33 11.92 -14.34 -13.24
N ASP A 34 11.98 -13.36 -12.35
CA ASP A 34 12.84 -13.37 -11.17
C ASP A 34 12.16 -14.02 -9.96
N GLY A 35 10.87 -14.30 -10.04
CA GLY A 35 10.13 -15.08 -9.06
C GLY A 35 9.93 -14.43 -7.69
N ASP A 36 10.19 -13.14 -7.58
CA ASP A 36 10.30 -12.46 -6.29
C ASP A 36 9.10 -11.54 -6.00
N TRP A 37 7.92 -11.92 -6.44
CA TRP A 37 6.71 -11.14 -6.22
C TRP A 37 5.49 -12.02 -6.03
N GLY A 38 4.53 -11.50 -5.30
CA GLY A 38 3.23 -12.11 -5.10
C GLY A 38 3.13 -12.94 -3.83
N TYR A 39 1.92 -12.99 -3.29
CA TYR A 39 1.56 -13.89 -2.21
C TYR A 39 1.06 -15.21 -2.78
N SER A 40 1.50 -16.31 -2.15
CA SER A 40 0.94 -17.62 -2.45
C SER A 40 -0.51 -17.72 -1.95
N ASN A 41 -1.41 -18.17 -2.81
CA ASN A 41 -2.78 -18.48 -2.43
C ASN A 41 -2.91 -19.77 -1.61
N GLU A 42 -1.82 -20.48 -1.35
CA GLU A 42 -1.84 -21.73 -0.57
C GLU A 42 -2.42 -21.52 0.84
N LYS A 43 -2.11 -20.38 1.45
CA LYS A 43 -2.58 -20.03 2.79
C LYS A 43 -4.04 -19.53 2.80
N TRP A 44 -4.51 -18.95 1.70
CA TRP A 44 -5.86 -18.40 1.57
C TRP A 44 -6.45 -18.76 0.20
N PRO A 45 -6.78 -20.05 -0.02
CA PRO A 45 -7.14 -20.54 -1.36
C PRO A 45 -8.45 -19.95 -1.92
N ASP A 46 -9.32 -19.47 -1.03
CA ASP A 46 -10.63 -18.92 -1.40
C ASP A 46 -10.63 -17.39 -1.57
N LYS A 47 -9.45 -16.76 -1.53
CA LYS A 47 -9.32 -15.30 -1.59
C LYS A 47 -8.60 -14.84 -2.85
N ILE A 48 -9.06 -13.72 -3.38
CA ILE A 48 -8.34 -12.98 -4.43
C ILE A 48 -7.37 -12.04 -3.72
N LEU A 49 -6.13 -12.46 -3.58
CA LEU A 49 -5.12 -11.68 -2.88
C LEU A 49 -4.54 -10.58 -3.77
N PRO A 50 -4.06 -9.46 -3.17
CA PRO A 50 -3.29 -8.48 -3.93
C PRO A 50 -1.94 -9.07 -4.35
N VAL A 51 -1.39 -8.56 -5.42
CA VAL A 51 0.01 -8.77 -5.75
C VAL A 51 0.84 -7.81 -4.91
N ILE A 52 1.87 -8.31 -4.26
CA ILE A 52 2.77 -7.51 -3.43
C ILE A 52 4.17 -7.56 -4.00
N VAL A 53 4.70 -6.40 -4.33
CA VAL A 53 6.06 -6.25 -4.84
C VAL A 53 6.89 -5.54 -3.79
N GLY A 54 8.02 -6.12 -3.45
CA GLY A 54 8.94 -5.55 -2.46
C GLY A 54 9.73 -4.35 -2.98
N THR A 55 10.60 -3.86 -2.12
CA THR A 55 11.42 -2.66 -2.35
C THR A 55 12.52 -2.86 -3.41
N GLY A 56 13.08 -1.78 -3.85
CA GLY A 56 14.34 -1.73 -4.56
C GLY A 56 14.18 -1.80 -6.07
N GLN A 57 14.95 -2.68 -6.70
CA GLN A 57 15.06 -2.79 -8.15
C GLN A 57 13.73 -3.09 -8.89
N TYR A 58 12.72 -3.51 -8.13
CA TYR A 58 11.40 -3.88 -8.68
C TYR A 58 10.42 -2.70 -8.71
N VAL A 59 10.89 -1.51 -8.39
CA VAL A 59 10.04 -0.31 -8.40
C VAL A 59 9.99 0.29 -9.80
N PRO A 60 8.81 0.50 -10.38
CA PRO A 60 8.70 1.21 -11.66
C PRO A 60 9.32 2.60 -11.58
N PRO A 61 9.96 3.08 -12.65
CA PRO A 61 10.59 4.41 -12.65
C PRO A 61 9.65 5.55 -12.25
N THR A 62 8.36 5.44 -12.54
CA THR A 62 7.35 6.45 -12.19
C THR A 62 7.01 6.47 -10.70
N ILE A 63 7.33 5.40 -9.96
CA ILE A 63 7.15 5.33 -8.50
C ILE A 63 8.38 5.87 -7.76
N MET A 64 9.56 5.83 -8.36
CA MET A 64 10.81 6.25 -7.71
C MET A 64 10.75 7.65 -7.10
N PRO A 65 10.17 8.68 -7.74
CA PRO A 65 10.07 10.00 -7.13
C PRO A 65 9.25 10.01 -5.84
N ILE A 66 8.20 9.19 -5.76
CA ILE A 66 7.39 9.07 -4.54
C ILE A 66 8.20 8.38 -3.44
N TYR A 67 8.91 7.31 -3.78
CA TYR A 67 9.78 6.57 -2.87
C TYR A 67 10.84 7.50 -2.27
N GLU A 68 11.52 8.28 -3.09
CA GLU A 68 12.55 9.23 -2.65
C GLU A 68 11.95 10.33 -1.74
N ALA A 69 10.78 10.84 -2.08
CA ALA A 69 10.10 11.85 -1.28
C ALA A 69 9.74 11.33 0.11
N VAL A 70 9.26 10.11 0.22
CA VAL A 70 8.92 9.49 1.52
C VAL A 70 10.18 9.23 2.34
N ILE A 71 11.27 8.77 1.74
CA ILE A 71 12.55 8.60 2.43
C ILE A 71 13.00 9.93 3.04
N GLU A 72 12.95 11.00 2.25
CA GLU A 72 13.39 12.33 2.69
C GLU A 72 12.50 12.88 3.80
N ASP A 73 11.17 12.76 3.64
CA ASP A 73 10.19 13.36 4.55
C ASP A 73 9.96 12.56 5.83
N VAL A 74 9.86 11.24 5.69
CA VAL A 74 9.38 10.34 6.75
C VAL A 74 10.47 9.42 7.26
N GLY A 75 11.52 9.19 6.46
CA GLY A 75 12.63 8.31 6.83
C GLY A 75 12.32 6.83 6.73
N MET A 76 11.22 6.45 6.13
CA MET A 76 10.83 5.05 5.89
C MET A 76 11.36 4.59 4.53
N ASN A 77 12.23 3.60 4.52
CA ASN A 77 12.94 3.15 3.33
C ASN A 77 12.54 1.77 2.81
N CYS A 78 11.68 1.07 3.53
CA CYS A 78 11.12 -0.20 3.08
C CYS A 78 9.74 0.05 2.50
N MET A 79 9.54 -0.27 1.23
CA MET A 79 8.27 -0.06 0.53
C MET A 79 7.74 -1.38 -0.02
N HIS A 80 6.46 -1.64 0.25
CA HIS A 80 5.71 -2.68 -0.44
C HIS A 80 4.66 -2.04 -1.34
N THR A 81 4.63 -2.46 -2.58
CA THR A 81 3.60 -2.04 -3.54
C THR A 81 2.49 -3.07 -3.56
N TYR A 82 1.31 -2.67 -3.13
CA TYR A 82 0.11 -3.50 -3.13
C TYR A 82 -0.70 -3.21 -4.39
N ILE A 83 -0.92 -4.25 -5.19
CA ILE A 83 -1.61 -4.16 -6.48
C ILE A 83 -2.85 -5.05 -6.43
N SER A 84 -4.01 -4.45 -6.59
CA SER A 84 -5.29 -5.17 -6.69
C SER A 84 -5.95 -4.79 -8.00
N PHE A 85 -6.39 -5.82 -8.76
CA PHE A 85 -7.01 -5.62 -10.08
C PHE A 85 -8.53 -5.54 -10.02
N SER A 86 -9.11 -5.67 -8.83
CA SER A 86 -10.56 -5.68 -8.63
C SER A 86 -10.92 -5.15 -7.24
N LYS A 87 -12.08 -4.50 -7.13
CA LYS A 87 -12.65 -4.15 -5.82
C LYS A 87 -12.97 -5.37 -4.96
N LEU A 88 -13.07 -6.54 -5.56
CA LEU A 88 -13.32 -7.80 -4.86
C LEU A 88 -12.04 -8.44 -4.32
N SER A 89 -10.87 -7.88 -4.65
CA SER A 89 -9.60 -8.34 -4.11
C SER A 89 -9.58 -8.16 -2.59
N ASP A 90 -9.14 -9.20 -1.90
CA ASP A 90 -9.00 -9.17 -0.43
C ASP A 90 -7.92 -8.17 -0.01
N THR A 91 -8.11 -7.56 1.15
CA THR A 91 -7.18 -6.59 1.74
C THR A 91 -6.63 -7.09 3.07
N PHE A 92 -6.69 -8.39 3.31
CA PHE A 92 -6.34 -9.06 4.57
C PHE A 92 -7.29 -8.76 5.73
N GLY A 93 -8.41 -8.06 5.48
CA GLY A 93 -9.42 -7.78 6.49
C GLY A 93 -8.97 -6.84 7.59
N ARG A 94 -9.67 -6.88 8.72
CA ARG A 94 -9.29 -6.12 9.91
C ARG A 94 -8.04 -6.73 10.55
N HIS A 95 -6.99 -5.93 10.65
CA HIS A 95 -5.70 -6.34 11.21
C HIS A 95 -4.95 -5.15 11.81
N ASN A 96 -3.86 -5.44 12.49
CA ASN A 96 -2.85 -4.45 12.84
C ASN A 96 -1.47 -4.94 12.39
N ASP A 97 -0.53 -4.04 12.36
CA ASP A 97 0.87 -4.34 12.07
C ASP A 97 1.70 -4.11 13.32
N ASP A 98 2.83 -4.80 13.43
CA ASP A 98 3.76 -4.65 14.56
C ASP A 98 4.74 -3.48 14.36
N MET A 99 4.52 -2.67 13.34
CA MET A 99 5.33 -1.51 13.00
C MET A 99 4.46 -0.37 12.50
N ASP A 100 5.00 0.84 12.56
CA ASP A 100 4.37 2.00 11.93
C ASP A 100 4.39 1.84 10.42
N VAL A 101 3.29 2.23 9.76
CA VAL A 101 3.20 2.24 8.30
C VAL A 101 2.77 3.61 7.80
N PHE A 102 3.33 4.00 6.67
CA PHE A 102 2.97 5.19 5.95
C PHE A 102 2.56 4.79 4.53
N ILE A 103 1.31 5.06 4.17
CA ILE A 103 0.74 4.57 2.92
C ILE A 103 0.44 5.74 2.01
N VAL A 104 0.96 5.69 0.78
CA VAL A 104 0.65 6.66 -0.27
C VAL A 104 -0.15 5.96 -1.36
N GLN A 105 -1.29 6.53 -1.72
CA GLN A 105 -2.11 6.00 -2.81
C GLN A 105 -1.57 6.48 -4.15
N ALA A 106 -1.30 5.53 -5.06
CA ALA A 106 -0.75 5.84 -6.38
C ALA A 106 -1.80 5.77 -7.48
N ILE A 107 -2.60 4.70 -7.53
CA ILE A 107 -3.68 4.51 -8.51
C ILE A 107 -4.93 4.03 -7.78
N GLY A 108 -6.09 4.51 -8.22
CA GLY A 108 -7.37 4.10 -7.65
C GLY A 108 -7.58 4.63 -6.24
N GLU A 109 -8.57 4.09 -5.54
CA GLU A 109 -8.97 4.57 -4.23
C GLU A 109 -9.11 3.41 -3.25
N THR A 110 -8.62 3.63 -2.01
CA THR A 110 -8.72 2.68 -0.91
C THR A 110 -9.17 3.42 0.34
N SER A 111 -10.14 2.86 1.06
CA SER A 111 -10.56 3.39 2.36
C SER A 111 -9.97 2.57 3.49
N TYR A 112 -9.58 3.23 4.57
CA TYR A 112 -9.09 2.61 5.80
C TYR A 112 -10.06 2.91 6.92
N LYS A 113 -10.73 1.86 7.41
CA LYS A 113 -11.69 1.97 8.51
C LYS A 113 -11.02 1.55 9.82
N PHE A 114 -11.24 2.35 10.85
CA PHE A 114 -10.74 2.11 12.21
C PHE A 114 -11.85 1.61 13.13
N ASP A 115 -11.47 1.00 14.24
CA ASP A 115 -12.43 0.41 15.20
C ASP A 115 -13.36 1.46 15.83
N THR A 116 -12.94 2.73 15.86
CA THR A 116 -13.78 3.85 16.30
C THR A 116 -14.92 4.18 15.34
N GLY A 117 -14.92 3.60 14.14
CA GLY A 117 -15.85 3.90 13.05
C GLY A 117 -15.38 4.99 12.11
N VAL A 118 -14.27 5.67 12.42
CA VAL A 118 -13.66 6.64 11.51
C VAL A 118 -13.15 5.91 10.28
N CYS A 119 -13.36 6.52 9.11
CA CYS A 119 -12.95 5.97 7.82
C CYS A 119 -12.32 7.07 6.98
N HIS A 120 -11.12 6.80 6.48
CA HIS A 120 -10.42 7.71 5.57
C HIS A 120 -10.32 7.07 4.18
N ARG A 121 -10.80 7.80 3.18
CA ARG A 121 -10.71 7.39 1.77
C ARG A 121 -9.53 8.10 1.11
N LEU A 122 -8.55 7.31 0.68
CA LEU A 122 -7.37 7.80 -0.01
C LEU A 122 -7.63 7.79 -1.51
N ARG A 123 -7.40 8.94 -2.14
CA ARG A 123 -7.33 9.13 -3.59
C ARG A 123 -5.87 9.26 -4.01
N PRO A 124 -5.56 9.15 -5.31
CA PRO A 124 -4.17 9.27 -5.77
C PRO A 124 -3.48 10.54 -5.23
N GLY A 125 -2.34 10.35 -4.57
CA GLY A 125 -1.58 11.40 -3.91
C GLY A 125 -1.85 11.55 -2.41
N ASP A 126 -2.96 11.05 -1.90
CA ASP A 126 -3.25 11.08 -0.47
C ASP A 126 -2.38 10.05 0.27
N ALA A 127 -2.11 10.34 1.53
CA ALA A 127 -1.35 9.46 2.40
C ALA A 127 -2.04 9.27 3.75
N ILE A 128 -1.69 8.20 4.43
CA ILE A 128 -2.12 7.93 5.79
C ILE A 128 -0.97 7.31 6.59
N PHE A 129 -0.75 7.84 7.80
CA PHE A 129 0.15 7.25 8.78
C PHE A 129 -0.68 6.45 9.78
N ILE A 130 -0.32 5.19 9.98
CA ILE A 130 -0.97 4.29 10.93
C ILE A 130 0.10 3.78 11.89
N PRO A 131 0.02 4.13 13.20
CA PRO A 131 0.95 3.61 14.19
C PRO A 131 0.86 2.10 14.34
N ALA A 132 1.95 1.49 14.80
CA ALA A 132 1.98 0.07 15.17
C ALA A 132 0.83 -0.28 16.11
N TYR A 133 0.28 -1.47 15.92
CA TYR A 133 -0.79 -2.07 16.74
C TYR A 133 -2.15 -1.38 16.65
N VAL A 134 -2.32 -0.37 15.81
CA VAL A 134 -3.63 0.23 15.56
C VAL A 134 -4.39 -0.62 14.54
N TYR A 135 -5.53 -1.18 14.96
CA TYR A 135 -6.37 -1.99 14.08
C TYR A 135 -7.00 -1.15 12.98
N HIS A 136 -6.95 -1.66 11.78
CA HIS A 136 -7.55 -1.03 10.60
C HIS A 136 -8.03 -2.09 9.62
N HIS A 137 -8.96 -1.68 8.76
CA HIS A 137 -9.54 -2.55 7.73
C HIS A 137 -9.56 -1.78 6.40
N PRO A 138 -8.68 -2.15 5.46
CA PRO A 138 -8.68 -1.55 4.12
C PRO A 138 -9.85 -2.05 3.28
N PHE A 139 -10.40 -1.17 2.45
CA PHE A 139 -11.43 -1.49 1.45
C PHE A 139 -11.03 -0.90 0.11
N ASN A 140 -10.97 -1.72 -0.93
CA ASN A 140 -10.74 -1.28 -2.29
C ASN A 140 -12.04 -0.80 -2.94
N HIS A 141 -12.00 0.34 -3.62
CA HIS A 141 -13.14 0.85 -4.38
C HIS A 141 -13.08 0.48 -5.87
N GLY A 142 -12.04 -0.23 -6.27
CA GLY A 142 -11.78 -0.68 -7.62
C GLY A 142 -10.35 -1.20 -7.73
N PRO A 143 -9.81 -1.36 -8.94
CA PRO A 143 -8.39 -1.60 -9.12
C PRO A 143 -7.56 -0.50 -8.45
N ARG A 144 -6.48 -0.90 -7.75
CA ARG A 144 -5.69 0.06 -6.97
C ARG A 144 -4.21 -0.30 -6.96
N VAL A 145 -3.39 0.72 -6.75
CA VAL A 145 -1.98 0.57 -6.38
C VAL A 145 -1.73 1.45 -5.16
N SER A 146 -1.32 0.83 -4.06
CA SER A 146 -1.02 1.49 -2.79
C SER A 146 0.43 1.20 -2.41
N LEU A 147 1.17 2.24 -2.02
CA LEU A 147 2.57 2.14 -1.62
C LEU A 147 2.65 2.20 -0.10
N SER A 148 3.00 1.08 0.52
CA SER A 148 3.09 0.96 1.98
C SER A 148 4.56 1.00 2.41
N PHE A 149 4.90 2.00 3.21
CA PHE A 149 6.25 2.24 3.70
C PHE A 149 6.39 1.88 5.17
N SER A 150 7.56 1.37 5.54
CA SER A 150 7.95 1.11 6.91
C SER A 150 9.45 1.31 7.08
N THR A 151 9.92 1.31 8.32
CA THR A 151 11.36 1.38 8.62
C THR A 151 11.98 0.00 8.82
N ASP A 152 11.15 -1.02 8.90
CA ASP A 152 11.61 -2.37 9.24
C ASP A 152 11.93 -3.17 7.98
N GLY A 153 13.21 -3.50 7.82
CA GLY A 153 13.72 -4.29 6.71
C GLY A 153 13.47 -5.80 6.79
N ARG A 154 12.54 -6.29 7.63
CA ARG A 154 12.26 -7.71 7.82
C ARG A 154 11.47 -8.36 6.69
N TYR A 155 11.26 -7.67 5.61
CA TYR A 155 10.56 -8.22 4.44
C TYR A 155 11.54 -8.68 3.37
#